data_a63c2e11aecc359bde3077610db8cf1f
#
_entry.id   a63c2e11aecc359bde3077610db8cf1f
#
_cell.length_a   1.000
_cell.length_b   1.000
_cell.length_c   1.000
_cell.angle_alpha   90.00
_cell.angle_beta   90.00
_cell.angle_gamma   90.00
#
_symmetry.space_group_name_H-M   'P 1'
#
loop_
_entity.id
_entity.type
_entity.pdbx_description
1 polymer ?
#
loop_
_entity_poly.entity_id
_entity_poly.type
_entity_poly.pdbx_seq_one_letter_code
_entity_poly.pdbx_strand_id
1 'polypeptide(L)'
;CGGSQDNVDGVEPSSNNLDTTTSAQDTTSTTANTVVEESTTTIVQDTTTTTILKNHCDNCEYVSIGELNANINNVPKFAWNDYQRIYDENIKFENETFEIILNIGPSTDLYFLDNEQYLQKGINFWQNFALPDKYYGFFYNYTDLDWAINELNSSGFEGDMARAPCRDGVCSGANSGIYQRPPHFGVGTFGINSSDSIDKYRYGPLHIHEVTHSVVAAQWIGIARNPQQSANDASPCWLNEGIAHAAGLSLGVGTYEEYLDIRSSQVTGRHIRAPFNDYSPSTILKYYNESIPGICIKNPDYVLGYSIGYLTVEAMNAMAGADSAMHMYSVMASGKDFEEAFELTYEISWNDAKPIFAEYVSSVISDLFNS
;
A
#
# COMPACT_ATOMS: atom_id res chain seq x y z
N CYS A 1 -5.61 -7.06 0.54
CA CYS A 1 -5.28 -7.25 1.96
C CYS A 1 -6.51 -7.73 2.73
N GLY A 2 -6.70 -9.02 2.90
CA GLY A 2 -7.85 -9.59 3.60
C GLY A 2 -7.43 -10.79 4.45
N GLY A 3 -6.70 -10.56 5.56
CA GLY A 3 -6.41 -11.59 6.54
C GLY A 3 -7.58 -11.74 7.52
N SER A 4 -8.37 -12.81 7.43
CA SER A 4 -9.25 -13.23 8.51
C SER A 4 -8.51 -14.27 9.35
N GLN A 5 -8.28 -13.98 10.62
CA GLN A 5 -7.92 -14.98 11.60
C GLN A 5 -9.20 -15.52 12.26
N ASP A 6 -9.43 -16.83 12.08
CA ASP A 6 -10.38 -17.57 12.87
C ASP A 6 -9.76 -17.91 14.23
N ASN A 7 -10.57 -17.73 15.28
CA ASN A 7 -10.29 -18.12 16.66
C ASN A 7 -9.98 -19.63 16.75
N VAL A 8 -8.82 -19.97 17.29
CA VAL A 8 -8.54 -21.30 17.82
C VAL A 8 -8.44 -21.19 19.33
N ASP A 9 -9.39 -21.84 19.98
CA ASP A 9 -9.52 -21.96 21.45
C ASP A 9 -8.27 -22.59 22.07
N GLY A 10 -8.03 -22.15 23.31
CA GLY A 10 -6.86 -22.40 24.11
C GLY A 10 -6.50 -23.88 24.35
N VAL A 11 -5.20 -24.11 24.31
CA VAL A 11 -4.54 -25.20 25.03
C VAL A 11 -3.37 -24.60 25.82
N GLU A 12 -3.47 -24.68 27.13
CA GLU A 12 -2.39 -24.31 28.04
C GLU A 12 -1.19 -25.24 27.87
N PRO A 13 0.07 -24.75 27.89
CA PRO A 13 1.22 -25.62 27.98
C PRO A 13 1.54 -25.92 29.45
N SER A 14 1.53 -27.18 29.77
CA SER A 14 2.05 -27.72 31.04
C SER A 14 3.56 -27.51 31.18
N SER A 15 3.93 -26.98 32.32
CA SER A 15 5.30 -26.86 32.82
C SER A 15 5.95 -28.24 33.01
N ASN A 16 7.16 -28.45 32.45
CA ASN A 16 8.12 -29.44 32.97
C ASN A 16 9.49 -28.78 33.12
N ASN A 17 9.86 -28.64 34.40
CA ASN A 17 11.21 -28.41 34.86
C ASN A 17 12.08 -29.62 34.56
N LEU A 18 13.31 -29.41 34.06
CA LEU A 18 14.44 -30.33 34.25
C LEU A 18 15.71 -29.52 34.42
N ASP A 19 16.20 -29.53 35.65
CA ASP A 19 17.58 -29.23 36.06
C ASP A 19 18.58 -30.20 35.40
N THR A 20 19.72 -29.69 34.99
CA THR A 20 21.01 -30.40 35.15
C THR A 20 22.22 -29.52 34.84
N THR A 21 22.92 -29.13 35.88
CA THR A 21 24.35 -29.19 36.22
C THR A 21 25.46 -29.12 35.14
N THR A 22 26.28 -28.05 35.33
CA THR A 22 27.74 -27.92 35.32
C THR A 22 28.63 -28.93 34.55
N SER A 23 29.50 -28.37 33.71
CA SER A 23 30.94 -28.71 33.73
C SER A 23 31.78 -27.61 33.06
N ALA A 24 32.73 -27.06 33.80
CA ALA A 24 33.81 -26.20 33.36
C ALA A 24 34.91 -27.03 32.70
N GLN A 25 35.47 -26.54 31.60
CA GLN A 25 36.80 -26.95 31.16
C GLN A 25 37.56 -25.74 30.62
N ASP A 26 38.60 -25.38 31.39
CA ASP A 26 39.70 -24.49 31.04
C ASP A 26 40.49 -25.04 29.85
N THR A 27 40.77 -24.19 28.86
CA THR A 27 41.95 -24.38 28.01
C THR A 27 42.47 -23.00 27.56
N THR A 28 43.62 -22.67 28.13
CA THR A 28 44.57 -21.65 27.70
C THR A 28 45.07 -21.91 26.29
N SER A 29 45.07 -20.90 25.42
CA SER A 29 46.00 -20.83 24.28
C SER A 29 46.18 -19.42 23.73
N THR A 30 47.36 -18.94 23.96
CA THR A 30 48.29 -18.16 23.10
C THR A 30 47.75 -17.06 22.20
N THR A 31 48.14 -15.86 22.57
CA THR A 31 48.15 -14.58 21.86
C THR A 31 48.89 -14.66 20.53
N ALA A 32 48.22 -14.25 19.47
CA ALA A 32 48.87 -13.74 18.26
C ALA A 32 48.31 -12.33 17.98
N ASN A 33 49.15 -11.34 18.18
CA ASN A 33 48.89 -9.93 17.81
C ASN A 33 48.86 -9.84 16.28
N THR A 34 47.67 -9.63 15.74
CA THR A 34 47.53 -9.11 14.37
C THR A 34 47.04 -7.65 14.52
N VAL A 35 47.89 -6.73 14.14
CA VAL A 35 47.54 -5.30 14.01
C VAL A 35 46.57 -5.20 12.84
N VAL A 36 45.32 -4.92 13.13
CA VAL A 36 44.33 -4.53 12.13
C VAL A 36 44.33 -3.01 12.11
N GLU A 37 44.79 -2.43 11.00
CA GLU A 37 44.58 -1.01 10.73
C GLU A 37 43.08 -0.74 10.65
N GLU A 38 42.56 -0.03 11.63
CA GLU A 38 41.20 0.55 11.58
C GLU A 38 41.17 1.62 10.48
N SER A 39 40.63 1.23 9.34
CA SER A 39 40.18 2.19 8.34
C SER A 39 38.90 2.84 8.86
N THR A 40 39.04 4.00 9.51
CA THR A 40 37.93 4.87 9.87
C THR A 40 37.31 5.44 8.61
N THR A 41 36.33 4.76 8.07
CA THR A 41 35.43 5.33 7.08
C THR A 41 34.53 6.33 7.84
N THR A 42 34.90 7.60 7.77
CA THR A 42 34.04 8.70 8.23
C THR A 42 32.82 8.70 7.28
N ILE A 43 31.71 8.14 7.74
CA ILE A 43 30.41 8.36 7.10
C ILE A 43 30.11 9.84 7.31
N VAL A 44 30.34 10.64 6.28
CA VAL A 44 29.79 11.99 6.19
C VAL A 44 28.30 11.79 6.08
N GLN A 45 27.60 11.93 7.21
CA GLN A 45 26.17 12.09 7.23
C GLN A 45 25.89 13.42 6.52
N ASP A 46 25.61 13.33 5.23
CA ASP A 46 25.10 14.45 4.46
C ASP A 46 23.72 14.76 5.09
N THR A 47 23.69 15.81 5.92
CA THR A 47 22.44 16.40 6.40
C THR A 47 21.83 17.10 5.19
N THR A 48 21.29 16.31 4.29
CA THR A 48 20.38 16.81 3.27
C THR A 48 19.19 17.37 4.02
N THR A 49 19.17 18.67 4.19
CA THR A 49 17.98 19.42 4.56
C THR A 49 16.89 18.95 3.60
N THR A 50 15.93 18.19 4.10
CA THR A 50 14.79 17.74 3.32
C THR A 50 14.02 19.02 2.99
N THR A 51 14.40 19.65 1.88
CA THR A 51 13.59 20.71 1.30
C THR A 51 12.28 20.04 0.94
N ILE A 52 11.19 20.43 1.59
CA ILE A 52 9.84 20.00 1.27
C ILE A 52 9.69 20.21 -0.22
N LEU A 53 9.69 19.11 -0.96
CA LEU A 53 9.39 19.12 -2.39
C LEU A 53 7.90 19.43 -2.50
N LYS A 54 7.53 20.72 -2.45
CA LYS A 54 6.42 21.12 -3.32
C LYS A 54 6.90 20.72 -4.70
N ASN A 55 6.34 19.69 -5.26
CA ASN A 55 6.44 19.42 -6.69
C ASN A 55 5.85 20.65 -7.37
N HIS A 56 6.69 21.64 -7.60
CA HIS A 56 6.30 22.88 -8.29
C HIS A 56 6.05 22.54 -9.75
N CYS A 57 4.87 22.02 -10.00
CA CYS A 57 4.29 22.12 -11.31
C CYS A 57 3.78 23.56 -11.43
N ASP A 58 4.48 24.40 -12.18
CA ASP A 58 4.16 25.82 -12.37
C ASP A 58 2.74 26.08 -12.94
N ASN A 59 2.07 25.02 -13.45
CA ASN A 59 0.76 25.05 -14.06
C ASN A 59 -0.24 24.08 -13.45
N CYS A 60 0.05 23.45 -12.30
CA CYS A 60 -0.89 22.56 -11.65
C CYS A 60 -1.87 23.35 -10.79
N GLU A 61 -3.12 22.93 -10.84
CA GLU A 61 -4.18 23.46 -9.99
C GLU A 61 -4.22 22.61 -8.70
N TYR A 62 -3.82 23.19 -7.58
CA TYR A 62 -3.92 22.60 -6.24
C TYR A 62 -4.96 23.35 -5.43
N VAL A 63 -5.57 22.64 -4.50
CA VAL A 63 -6.59 23.16 -3.59
C VAL A 63 -6.01 23.29 -2.20
N SER A 64 -6.20 24.46 -1.56
CA SER A 64 -5.87 24.56 -0.14
C SER A 64 -6.85 23.72 0.71
N ILE A 65 -6.40 23.22 1.86
CA ILE A 65 -7.25 22.41 2.73
C ILE A 65 -8.56 23.13 3.10
N GLY A 66 -8.51 24.43 3.34
CA GLY A 66 -9.69 25.25 3.67
C GLY A 66 -10.70 25.41 2.54
N GLU A 67 -10.28 25.08 1.30
CA GLU A 67 -11.12 25.21 0.10
C GLU A 67 -11.66 23.87 -0.40
N LEU A 68 -11.35 22.73 0.24
CA LEU A 68 -11.78 21.40 -0.21
C LEU A 68 -13.29 21.30 -0.41
N ASN A 69 -14.08 21.74 0.57
CA ASN A 69 -15.56 21.69 0.47
C ASN A 69 -16.12 22.62 -0.61
N ALA A 70 -15.49 23.76 -0.86
CA ALA A 70 -15.87 24.65 -1.94
C ALA A 70 -15.52 24.11 -3.34
N ASN A 71 -14.54 23.21 -3.40
CA ASN A 71 -14.05 22.60 -4.64
C ASN A 71 -14.41 21.10 -4.77
N ILE A 72 -15.41 20.61 -4.07
CA ILE A 72 -15.77 19.19 -3.97
C ILE A 72 -15.88 18.50 -5.35
N ASN A 73 -16.39 19.20 -6.36
CA ASN A 73 -16.53 18.68 -7.72
C ASN A 73 -15.24 18.76 -8.55
N ASN A 74 -14.24 19.54 -8.11
CA ASN A 74 -12.98 19.73 -8.82
C ASN A 74 -11.88 18.85 -8.25
N VAL A 75 -11.93 18.51 -6.95
CA VAL A 75 -10.92 17.68 -6.26
C VAL A 75 -10.63 16.37 -7.02
N PRO A 76 -11.62 15.57 -7.46
CA PRO A 76 -11.37 14.36 -8.22
C PRO A 76 -10.60 14.61 -9.52
N LYS A 77 -10.91 15.74 -10.19
CA LYS A 77 -10.27 16.11 -11.45
C LYS A 77 -8.83 16.55 -11.25
N PHE A 78 -8.56 17.35 -10.22
CA PHE A 78 -7.19 17.78 -9.89
C PHE A 78 -6.31 16.59 -9.55
N ALA A 79 -6.79 15.70 -8.66
CA ALA A 79 -6.08 14.49 -8.31
C ALA A 79 -5.81 13.59 -9.53
N TRP A 80 -6.84 13.30 -10.35
CA TRP A 80 -6.70 12.47 -11.55
C TRP A 80 -5.74 13.06 -12.58
N ASN A 81 -5.85 14.36 -12.88
CA ASN A 81 -4.96 15.05 -13.82
C ASN A 81 -3.49 14.94 -13.37
N ASP A 82 -3.23 15.07 -12.08
CA ASP A 82 -1.87 15.04 -11.57
C ASP A 82 -1.28 13.61 -11.63
N TYR A 83 -2.09 12.57 -11.40
CA TYR A 83 -1.68 11.18 -11.66
C TYR A 83 -1.26 10.98 -13.12
N GLN A 84 -2.06 11.46 -14.09
CA GLN A 84 -1.71 11.32 -15.50
C GLN A 84 -0.45 12.12 -15.85
N ARG A 85 -0.33 13.35 -15.34
CA ARG A 85 0.85 14.20 -15.56
C ARG A 85 2.14 13.53 -15.07
N ILE A 86 2.17 13.07 -13.80
CA ILE A 86 3.36 12.43 -13.23
C ILE A 86 3.70 11.15 -14.00
N TYR A 87 2.71 10.34 -14.35
CA TYR A 87 2.94 9.15 -15.17
C TYR A 87 3.55 9.50 -16.53
N ASP A 88 2.97 10.48 -17.24
CA ASP A 88 3.46 10.93 -18.55
C ASP A 88 4.87 11.53 -18.49
N GLU A 89 5.21 12.18 -17.38
CA GLU A 89 6.57 12.68 -17.15
C GLU A 89 7.54 11.53 -16.88
N ASN A 90 7.17 10.60 -16.04
CA ASN A 90 8.01 9.48 -15.66
C ASN A 90 8.38 8.59 -16.85
N ILE A 91 7.42 8.23 -17.71
CA ILE A 91 7.70 7.37 -18.87
C ILE A 91 8.63 7.98 -19.92
N LYS A 92 8.84 9.31 -19.91
CA LYS A 92 9.81 9.97 -20.82
C LYS A 92 11.26 9.69 -20.45
N PHE A 93 11.51 9.27 -19.21
CA PHE A 93 12.85 9.04 -18.64
C PHE A 93 13.13 7.55 -18.40
N GLU A 94 12.35 6.65 -18.98
CA GLU A 94 12.60 5.22 -18.90
C GLU A 94 13.96 4.86 -19.51
N ASN A 95 14.91 4.50 -18.63
CA ASN A 95 16.24 4.07 -19.08
C ASN A 95 16.44 2.55 -18.95
N GLU A 96 15.66 1.87 -18.14
CA GLU A 96 15.78 0.42 -17.91
C GLU A 96 14.39 -0.22 -17.74
N THR A 97 14.20 -1.39 -18.34
CA THR A 97 13.00 -2.17 -18.18
C THR A 97 13.02 -2.81 -16.76
N PHE A 98 12.09 -2.43 -15.91
CA PHE A 98 11.91 -3.09 -14.62
C PHE A 98 11.44 -4.53 -14.85
N GLU A 99 12.08 -5.50 -14.18
CA GLU A 99 11.76 -6.91 -14.38
C GLU A 99 10.45 -7.30 -13.68
N ILE A 100 9.45 -7.71 -14.46
CA ILE A 100 8.19 -8.28 -13.99
C ILE A 100 8.10 -9.73 -14.43
N ILE A 101 7.81 -10.64 -13.50
CA ILE A 101 7.68 -12.07 -13.74
C ILE A 101 6.23 -12.47 -13.51
N LEU A 102 5.56 -12.93 -14.57
CA LEU A 102 4.19 -13.43 -14.49
C LEU A 102 4.17 -14.95 -14.34
N ASN A 103 3.47 -15.42 -13.33
CA ASN A 103 3.18 -16.83 -13.07
C ASN A 103 1.67 -17.05 -13.21
N ILE A 104 1.28 -17.83 -14.21
CA ILE A 104 -0.14 -18.06 -14.53
C ILE A 104 -0.46 -19.52 -14.26
N GLY A 105 -1.50 -19.77 -13.48
CA GLY A 105 -1.98 -21.11 -13.16
C GLY A 105 -2.33 -21.92 -14.41
N PRO A 106 -1.98 -23.23 -14.46
CA PRO A 106 -2.10 -24.04 -15.67
C PRO A 106 -3.55 -24.22 -16.17
N SER A 107 -4.53 -24.00 -15.29
CA SER A 107 -5.98 -24.08 -15.64
C SER A 107 -6.64 -22.69 -15.54
N THR A 108 -5.85 -21.61 -15.46
CA THR A 108 -6.35 -20.26 -15.31
C THR A 108 -6.43 -19.56 -16.66
N ASP A 109 -7.65 -19.22 -17.06
CA ASP A 109 -7.89 -18.37 -18.23
C ASP A 109 -7.88 -16.90 -17.80
N LEU A 110 -6.93 -16.15 -18.35
CA LEU A 110 -6.88 -14.69 -18.15
C LEU A 110 -7.85 -14.03 -19.13
N TYR A 111 -8.86 -13.36 -18.61
CA TYR A 111 -9.78 -12.55 -19.43
C TYR A 111 -9.15 -11.27 -19.95
N PHE A 112 -8.03 -10.90 -19.34
CA PHE A 112 -7.35 -9.64 -19.53
C PHE A 112 -5.88 -9.93 -19.85
N LEU A 113 -5.43 -9.50 -21.01
CA LEU A 113 -4.10 -9.84 -21.52
C LEU A 113 -3.03 -8.81 -21.12
N ASP A 114 -3.45 -7.62 -20.64
CA ASP A 114 -2.55 -6.50 -20.39
C ASP A 114 -2.05 -6.46 -18.92
N ASN A 115 -2.06 -7.61 -18.22
CA ASN A 115 -1.67 -7.69 -16.79
C ASN A 115 -0.29 -7.11 -16.53
N GLU A 116 0.70 -7.47 -17.36
CA GLU A 116 2.07 -6.97 -17.23
C GLU A 116 2.12 -5.44 -17.42
N GLN A 117 1.39 -4.91 -18.39
CA GLN A 117 1.36 -3.46 -18.67
C GLN A 117 0.82 -2.66 -17.50
N TYR A 118 -0.20 -3.15 -16.78
CA TYR A 118 -0.72 -2.47 -15.60
C TYR A 118 0.22 -2.56 -14.40
N LEU A 119 0.87 -3.70 -14.21
CA LEU A 119 1.94 -3.82 -13.19
C LEU A 119 3.07 -2.85 -13.50
N GLN A 120 3.53 -2.81 -14.77
CA GLN A 120 4.56 -1.88 -15.22
C GLN A 120 4.11 -0.42 -15.08
N LYS A 121 2.83 -0.11 -15.35
CA LYS A 121 2.29 1.23 -15.18
C LYS A 121 2.38 1.72 -13.74
N GLY A 122 2.09 0.84 -12.78
CA GLY A 122 2.25 1.13 -11.36
C GLY A 122 3.71 1.36 -10.96
N ILE A 123 4.63 0.52 -11.42
CA ILE A 123 6.08 0.68 -11.21
C ILE A 123 6.58 2.00 -11.80
N ASN A 124 6.22 2.30 -13.04
CA ASN A 124 6.66 3.51 -13.71
C ASN A 124 6.17 4.78 -13.02
N PHE A 125 4.94 4.75 -12.51
CA PHE A 125 4.43 5.88 -11.74
C PHE A 125 5.25 6.15 -10.48
N TRP A 126 5.66 5.09 -9.78
CA TRP A 126 6.40 5.19 -8.53
C TRP A 126 7.93 5.18 -8.70
N GLN A 127 8.48 5.26 -9.92
CA GLN A 127 9.92 5.09 -10.19
C GLN A 127 10.84 6.08 -9.47
N ASN A 128 10.33 7.22 -9.02
CA ASN A 128 11.09 8.22 -8.26
C ASN A 128 11.22 7.89 -6.76
N PHE A 129 10.64 6.77 -6.32
CA PHE A 129 10.69 6.26 -4.95
C PHE A 129 11.48 4.97 -4.88
N ALA A 130 11.74 4.47 -3.66
CA ALA A 130 12.34 3.15 -3.51
C ALA A 130 11.41 2.09 -4.11
N LEU A 131 11.98 1.24 -4.98
CA LEU A 131 11.26 0.13 -5.61
C LEU A 131 11.81 -1.20 -5.10
N PRO A 132 11.03 -2.29 -5.16
CA PRO A 132 11.58 -3.64 -5.03
C PRO A 132 12.57 -3.92 -6.19
N ASP A 133 13.46 -4.91 -6.02
CA ASP A 133 14.44 -5.28 -7.06
C ASP A 133 13.78 -5.83 -8.33
N LYS A 134 12.63 -6.50 -8.20
CA LYS A 134 11.73 -6.96 -9.25
C LYS A 134 10.35 -7.28 -8.69
N TYR A 135 9.37 -7.57 -9.55
CA TYR A 135 8.01 -7.88 -9.14
C TYR A 135 7.53 -9.22 -9.70
N TYR A 136 6.89 -10.04 -8.84
CA TYR A 136 6.26 -11.29 -9.21
C TYR A 136 4.73 -11.14 -9.15
N GLY A 137 4.05 -11.42 -10.26
CA GLY A 137 2.61 -11.54 -10.33
C GLY A 137 2.18 -13.01 -10.43
N PHE A 138 1.34 -13.48 -9.51
CA PHE A 138 0.77 -14.83 -9.53
C PHE A 138 -0.73 -14.73 -9.80
N PHE A 139 -1.17 -15.29 -10.93
CA PHE A 139 -2.56 -15.26 -11.40
C PHE A 139 -3.13 -16.67 -11.40
N TYR A 140 -4.20 -16.91 -10.65
CA TYR A 140 -4.75 -18.25 -10.49
C TYR A 140 -6.23 -18.24 -10.14
N ASN A 141 -6.96 -19.23 -10.65
CA ASN A 141 -8.30 -19.56 -10.21
C ASN A 141 -8.27 -20.53 -9.03
N TYR A 142 -9.45 -20.91 -8.49
CA TYR A 142 -9.50 -21.81 -7.34
C TYR A 142 -8.96 -23.21 -7.63
N THR A 143 -9.05 -23.69 -8.88
CA THR A 143 -8.50 -25.00 -9.29
C THR A 143 -6.99 -25.02 -9.19
N ASP A 144 -6.35 -23.88 -9.42
CA ASP A 144 -4.90 -23.71 -9.39
C ASP A 144 -4.36 -23.22 -8.03
N LEU A 145 -5.19 -23.17 -6.97
CA LEU A 145 -4.76 -22.64 -5.67
C LEU A 145 -3.57 -23.41 -5.08
N ASP A 146 -3.58 -24.75 -5.13
CA ASP A 146 -2.47 -25.57 -4.64
C ASP A 146 -1.20 -25.38 -5.49
N TRP A 147 -1.35 -25.18 -6.80
CA TRP A 147 -0.24 -24.80 -7.67
C TRP A 147 0.33 -23.44 -7.26
N ALA A 148 -0.51 -22.43 -7.03
CA ALA A 148 -0.05 -21.10 -6.62
C ALA A 148 0.70 -21.13 -5.27
N ILE A 149 0.21 -21.91 -4.29
CA ILE A 149 0.89 -22.13 -3.01
C ILE A 149 2.29 -22.72 -3.22
N ASN A 150 2.40 -23.75 -4.06
CA ASN A 150 3.67 -24.41 -4.33
C ASN A 150 4.65 -23.51 -5.09
N GLU A 151 4.14 -22.75 -6.07
CA GLU A 151 4.95 -21.84 -6.89
C GLU A 151 5.48 -20.66 -6.06
N LEU A 152 4.65 -20.07 -5.18
CA LEU A 152 5.09 -19.05 -4.21
C LEU A 152 6.21 -19.59 -3.31
N ASN A 153 6.02 -20.78 -2.72
CA ASN A 153 7.04 -21.41 -1.87
C ASN A 153 8.35 -21.68 -2.63
N SER A 154 8.27 -22.15 -3.89
CA SER A 154 9.44 -22.42 -4.72
C SER A 154 10.19 -21.15 -5.11
N SER A 155 9.46 -20.03 -5.25
CA SER A 155 10.00 -18.69 -5.50
C SER A 155 10.50 -17.97 -4.24
N GLY A 156 10.36 -18.61 -3.06
CA GLY A 156 10.87 -18.09 -1.79
C GLY A 156 9.88 -17.20 -1.02
N PHE A 157 8.63 -17.11 -1.48
CA PHE A 157 7.55 -16.39 -0.78
C PHE A 157 6.77 -17.32 0.17
N GLU A 158 5.89 -16.75 0.97
CA GLU A 158 4.97 -17.50 1.81
C GLU A 158 3.79 -18.00 0.98
N GLY A 159 3.66 -19.33 0.80
CA GLY A 159 2.60 -19.93 -0.03
C GLY A 159 1.18 -19.57 0.43
N ASP A 160 1.00 -19.35 1.75
CA ASP A 160 -0.31 -18.97 2.29
C ASP A 160 -0.83 -17.60 1.80
N MET A 161 0.01 -16.76 1.22
CA MET A 161 -0.44 -15.54 0.52
C MET A 161 -1.48 -15.85 -0.56
N ALA A 162 -1.37 -17.01 -1.23
CA ALA A 162 -2.34 -17.43 -2.25
C ALA A 162 -3.75 -17.67 -1.68
N ARG A 163 -3.91 -17.88 -0.39
CA ARG A 163 -5.24 -18.11 0.22
C ARG A 163 -6.03 -16.84 0.42
N ALA A 164 -5.37 -15.69 0.53
CA ALA A 164 -6.02 -14.42 0.83
C ALA A 164 -7.08 -14.03 -0.23
N PRO A 165 -6.83 -14.18 -1.56
CA PRO A 165 -7.84 -13.91 -2.58
C PRO A 165 -8.91 -15.00 -2.73
N CYS A 166 -8.81 -16.15 -2.02
CA CYS A 166 -9.65 -17.31 -2.23
C CYS A 166 -10.54 -17.62 -1.02
N ARG A 167 -11.83 -17.72 -1.23
CA ARG A 167 -12.83 -18.09 -0.21
C ARG A 167 -13.91 -18.96 -0.81
N ASP A 168 -14.39 -19.95 -0.07
CA ASP A 168 -15.56 -20.77 -0.41
C ASP A 168 -15.55 -21.36 -1.83
N GLY A 169 -14.37 -21.78 -2.31
CA GLY A 169 -14.24 -22.40 -3.64
C GLY A 169 -14.08 -21.39 -4.79
N VAL A 170 -13.93 -20.10 -4.49
CA VAL A 170 -13.76 -19.02 -5.46
C VAL A 170 -12.53 -18.18 -5.11
N CYS A 171 -11.72 -17.87 -6.10
CA CYS A 171 -10.63 -16.88 -5.96
C CYS A 171 -11.05 -15.57 -6.63
N SER A 172 -10.96 -14.47 -5.89
CA SER A 172 -11.46 -13.18 -6.32
C SER A 172 -10.87 -12.08 -5.44
N GLY A 173 -10.15 -11.15 -6.05
CA GLY A 173 -9.37 -10.12 -5.34
C GLY A 173 -7.88 -10.36 -5.44
N ALA A 174 -7.11 -9.67 -4.61
CA ALA A 174 -5.67 -9.80 -4.62
C ALA A 174 -5.08 -9.63 -3.21
N ASN A 175 -3.79 -9.92 -3.10
CA ASN A 175 -2.97 -9.65 -1.94
C ASN A 175 -1.53 -9.41 -2.39
N SER A 176 -0.81 -8.55 -1.69
CA SER A 176 0.56 -8.20 -2.05
C SER A 176 1.48 -8.11 -0.85
N GLY A 177 2.75 -7.98 -1.16
CA GLY A 177 3.79 -7.81 -0.16
C GLY A 177 5.16 -7.62 -0.78
N ILE A 178 6.17 -7.61 0.10
CA ILE A 178 7.57 -7.58 -0.30
C ILE A 178 8.34 -8.68 0.42
N TYR A 179 9.27 -9.31 -0.28
CA TYR A 179 10.14 -10.32 0.32
C TYR A 179 11.08 -9.67 1.36
N GLN A 180 11.09 -10.23 2.56
CA GLN A 180 11.75 -9.62 3.72
C GLN A 180 13.29 -9.62 3.67
N ARG A 181 13.90 -10.46 2.82
CA ARG A 181 15.35 -10.62 2.73
C ARG A 181 15.85 -10.17 1.38
N PRO A 182 17.07 -9.64 1.30
CA PRO A 182 17.68 -9.33 0.00
C PRO A 182 17.84 -10.59 -0.87
N PRO A 183 17.57 -10.52 -2.18
CA PRO A 183 16.96 -9.40 -2.88
C PRO A 183 15.49 -9.21 -2.49
N HIS A 184 15.04 -7.95 -2.37
CA HIS A 184 13.69 -7.61 -1.95
C HIS A 184 12.74 -7.59 -3.16
N PHE A 185 12.08 -8.70 -3.41
CA PHE A 185 11.13 -8.83 -4.51
C PHE A 185 9.74 -8.37 -4.07
N GLY A 186 9.07 -7.57 -4.89
CA GLY A 186 7.64 -7.32 -4.77
C GLY A 186 6.86 -8.56 -5.23
N VAL A 187 5.71 -8.80 -4.63
CA VAL A 187 4.84 -9.92 -4.99
C VAL A 187 3.38 -9.51 -4.93
N GLY A 188 2.61 -9.93 -5.94
CA GLY A 188 1.15 -9.84 -5.96
C GLY A 188 0.54 -11.18 -6.29
N THR A 189 -0.50 -11.56 -5.57
CA THR A 189 -1.31 -12.75 -5.82
C THR A 189 -2.72 -12.31 -6.25
N PHE A 190 -3.15 -12.73 -7.44
CA PHE A 190 -4.38 -12.28 -8.09
C PHE A 190 -5.30 -13.47 -8.31
N GLY A 191 -6.41 -13.50 -7.57
CA GLY A 191 -7.46 -14.50 -7.74
C GLY A 191 -8.33 -14.19 -8.94
N ILE A 192 -8.41 -15.14 -9.88
CA ILE A 192 -9.17 -15.01 -11.13
C ILE A 192 -10.46 -15.82 -11.02
N ASN A 193 -11.59 -15.15 -11.15
CA ASN A 193 -12.90 -15.76 -11.16
C ASN A 193 -13.57 -15.58 -12.54
N SER A 194 -13.92 -16.67 -13.17
CA SER A 194 -14.56 -16.67 -14.50
C SER A 194 -15.90 -15.93 -14.55
N SER A 195 -16.58 -15.78 -13.41
CA SER A 195 -17.84 -15.02 -13.33
C SER A 195 -17.65 -13.50 -13.18
N ASP A 196 -16.41 -13.04 -12.92
CA ASP A 196 -16.12 -11.64 -12.62
C ASP A 196 -15.74 -10.81 -13.88
N SER A 197 -16.02 -11.32 -15.06
CA SER A 197 -15.64 -10.73 -16.36
C SER A 197 -16.10 -9.27 -16.61
N ILE A 198 -16.81 -8.67 -15.66
CA ILE A 198 -17.41 -7.34 -15.79
C ILE A 198 -16.89 -6.36 -14.71
N ASP A 199 -16.16 -6.81 -13.70
CA ASP A 199 -15.65 -5.91 -12.66
C ASP A 199 -14.41 -5.15 -13.14
N LYS A 200 -14.63 -3.96 -13.65
CA LYS A 200 -13.57 -3.07 -14.16
C LYS A 200 -12.45 -2.80 -13.15
N TYR A 201 -12.74 -2.85 -11.84
CA TYR A 201 -11.72 -2.65 -10.81
C TYR A 201 -10.67 -3.76 -10.80
N ARG A 202 -11.05 -5.00 -11.09
CA ARG A 202 -10.16 -6.16 -11.02
C ARG A 202 -9.15 -6.23 -12.17
N TYR A 203 -9.38 -5.48 -13.24
CA TYR A 203 -8.60 -5.52 -14.46
C TYR A 203 -7.93 -4.18 -14.71
N GLY A 204 -6.74 -4.01 -14.18
CA GLY A 204 -5.96 -2.78 -14.26
C GLY A 204 -5.85 -2.07 -12.91
N PRO A 205 -6.92 -1.46 -12.38
CA PRO A 205 -6.87 -0.77 -11.07
C PRO A 205 -6.32 -1.63 -9.94
N LEU A 206 -6.74 -2.89 -9.82
CA LEU A 206 -6.28 -3.80 -8.78
C LEU A 206 -4.79 -4.14 -8.91
N HIS A 207 -4.26 -4.25 -10.12
CA HIS A 207 -2.84 -4.52 -10.35
C HIS A 207 -1.95 -3.38 -9.82
N ILE A 208 -2.32 -2.15 -10.14
CA ILE A 208 -1.62 -0.94 -9.69
C ILE A 208 -1.76 -0.77 -8.17
N HIS A 209 -2.94 -1.09 -7.63
CA HIS A 209 -3.19 -1.11 -6.18
C HIS A 209 -2.18 -2.01 -5.45
N GLU A 210 -2.04 -3.26 -5.90
CA GLU A 210 -1.14 -4.22 -5.24
C GLU A 210 0.35 -3.87 -5.45
N VAL A 211 0.73 -3.35 -6.62
CA VAL A 211 2.08 -2.79 -6.83
C VAL A 211 2.35 -1.66 -5.83
N THR A 212 1.38 -0.77 -5.61
CA THR A 212 1.54 0.37 -4.70
C THR A 212 1.84 -0.09 -3.27
N HIS A 213 1.19 -1.15 -2.76
CA HIS A 213 1.52 -1.71 -1.45
C HIS A 213 2.98 -2.20 -1.38
N SER A 214 3.47 -2.86 -2.43
CA SER A 214 4.87 -3.30 -2.48
C SER A 214 5.83 -2.12 -2.50
N VAL A 215 5.50 -1.03 -3.21
CA VAL A 215 6.31 0.20 -3.23
C VAL A 215 6.26 0.93 -1.88
N VAL A 216 5.09 0.99 -1.22
CA VAL A 216 4.97 1.50 0.15
C VAL A 216 5.93 0.77 1.08
N ALA A 217 5.92 -0.56 1.06
CA ALA A 217 6.84 -1.36 1.88
C ALA A 217 8.31 -1.16 1.48
N ALA A 218 8.60 -0.94 0.19
CA ALA A 218 9.96 -0.74 -0.30
C ALA A 218 10.64 0.50 0.30
N GLN A 219 9.89 1.49 0.80
CA GLN A 219 10.47 2.65 1.46
C GLN A 219 11.31 2.25 2.70
N TRP A 220 11.08 1.09 3.29
CA TRP A 220 11.85 0.55 4.42
C TRP A 220 12.99 -0.42 4.03
N ILE A 221 13.26 -0.64 2.74
CA ILE A 221 14.39 -1.47 2.29
C ILE A 221 15.71 -0.84 2.77
N GLY A 222 16.55 -1.67 3.38
CA GLY A 222 17.82 -1.21 3.95
C GLY A 222 17.70 -0.49 5.31
N ILE A 223 16.49 -0.18 5.76
CA ILE A 223 16.19 0.50 7.02
C ILE A 223 15.66 -0.49 8.05
N ALA A 224 14.68 -1.30 7.69
CA ALA A 224 14.01 -2.23 8.59
C ALA A 224 14.28 -3.70 8.22
N ARG A 225 14.31 -4.57 9.24
CA ARG A 225 14.43 -6.02 9.04
C ARG A 225 13.24 -6.63 8.30
N ASN A 226 12.05 -6.08 8.53
CA ASN A 226 10.81 -6.47 7.87
C ASN A 226 10.14 -5.23 7.29
N PRO A 227 10.45 -4.86 6.03
CA PRO A 227 9.90 -3.66 5.39
C PRO A 227 8.37 -3.61 5.39
N GLN A 228 7.69 -4.72 5.07
CA GLN A 228 6.23 -4.80 5.04
C GLN A 228 5.61 -4.50 6.40
N GLN A 229 6.12 -5.14 7.46
CA GLN A 229 5.61 -4.92 8.81
C GLN A 229 5.85 -3.48 9.26
N SER A 230 7.04 -2.92 8.97
CA SER A 230 7.36 -1.54 9.35
C SER A 230 6.47 -0.52 8.65
N ALA A 231 6.15 -0.74 7.38
CA ALA A 231 5.19 0.10 6.66
C ALA A 231 3.79 0.03 7.29
N ASN A 232 3.34 -1.18 7.64
CA ASN A 232 2.04 -1.38 8.29
C ASN A 232 1.99 -0.76 9.69
N ASP A 233 3.08 -0.84 10.45
CA ASP A 233 3.15 -0.30 11.81
C ASP A 233 3.26 1.24 11.83
N ALA A 234 3.83 1.83 10.78
CA ALA A 234 4.06 3.27 10.70
C ALA A 234 2.80 4.06 10.32
N SER A 235 1.85 3.46 9.60
CA SER A 235 0.70 4.17 9.04
C SER A 235 -0.65 3.65 9.52
N PRO A 236 -1.68 4.50 9.60
CA PRO A 236 -3.05 4.04 9.78
C PRO A 236 -3.54 3.29 8.52
N CYS A 237 -4.45 2.32 8.74
CA CYS A 237 -4.96 1.46 7.68
C CYS A 237 -5.58 2.22 6.51
N TRP A 238 -6.32 3.27 6.82
CA TRP A 238 -6.98 4.08 5.79
C TRP A 238 -5.98 4.75 4.82
N LEU A 239 -4.77 5.11 5.30
CA LEU A 239 -3.74 5.68 4.43
C LEU A 239 -3.15 4.62 3.52
N ASN A 240 -2.83 3.44 4.07
CA ASN A 240 -2.23 2.35 3.28
C ASN A 240 -3.17 1.87 2.16
N GLU A 241 -4.45 1.64 2.49
CA GLU A 241 -5.45 1.26 1.48
C GLU A 241 -5.81 2.44 0.57
N GLY A 242 -5.85 3.65 1.13
CA GLY A 242 -6.20 4.87 0.39
C GLY A 242 -5.22 5.20 -0.72
N ILE A 243 -3.91 5.17 -0.45
CA ILE A 243 -2.87 5.43 -1.48
C ILE A 243 -2.90 4.39 -2.60
N ALA A 244 -3.03 3.11 -2.23
CA ALA A 244 -3.10 2.03 -3.21
C ALA A 244 -4.36 2.14 -4.08
N HIS A 245 -5.50 2.45 -3.46
CA HIS A 245 -6.77 2.61 -4.17
C HIS A 245 -6.77 3.84 -5.07
N ALA A 246 -6.24 4.98 -4.59
CA ALA A 246 -6.15 6.20 -5.38
C ALA A 246 -5.26 6.02 -6.62
N ALA A 247 -4.10 5.41 -6.48
CA ALA A 247 -3.23 5.09 -7.61
C ALA A 247 -3.90 4.10 -8.58
N GLY A 248 -4.51 3.04 -8.04
CA GLY A 248 -5.22 2.04 -8.83
C GLY A 248 -6.33 2.64 -9.68
N LEU A 249 -7.24 3.40 -9.08
CA LEU A 249 -8.37 4.00 -9.79
C LEU A 249 -7.91 5.05 -10.81
N SER A 250 -6.95 5.89 -10.45
CA SER A 250 -6.52 6.99 -11.33
C SER A 250 -5.71 6.51 -12.53
N LEU A 251 -4.87 5.50 -12.37
CA LEU A 251 -3.99 5.01 -13.43
C LEU A 251 -4.56 3.79 -14.16
N GLY A 252 -5.49 3.06 -13.55
CA GLY A 252 -6.04 1.82 -14.09
C GLY A 252 -7.13 1.99 -15.13
N VAL A 253 -7.56 3.23 -15.42
CA VAL A 253 -8.57 3.57 -16.43
C VAL A 253 -8.01 4.54 -17.47
N GLY A 254 -8.70 4.64 -18.61
CA GLY A 254 -8.22 5.42 -19.74
C GLY A 254 -8.73 6.86 -19.80
N THR A 255 -9.88 7.12 -19.19
CA THR A 255 -10.55 8.43 -19.28
C THR A 255 -11.04 8.91 -17.92
N TYR A 256 -11.25 10.22 -17.80
CA TYR A 256 -11.79 10.82 -16.57
C TYR A 256 -13.22 10.35 -16.28
N GLU A 257 -14.02 10.13 -17.30
CA GLU A 257 -15.38 9.60 -17.17
C GLU A 257 -15.37 8.20 -16.58
N GLU A 258 -14.48 7.31 -17.07
CA GLU A 258 -14.30 5.96 -16.49
C GLU A 258 -13.81 6.03 -15.05
N TYR A 259 -12.94 7.00 -14.74
CA TYR A 259 -12.49 7.23 -13.37
C TYR A 259 -13.65 7.61 -12.45
N LEU A 260 -14.54 8.52 -12.87
CA LEU A 260 -15.71 8.91 -12.07
C LEU A 260 -16.68 7.73 -11.85
N ASP A 261 -16.91 6.91 -12.87
CA ASP A 261 -17.76 5.73 -12.79
C ASP A 261 -17.23 4.72 -11.76
N ILE A 262 -15.93 4.36 -11.88
CA ILE A 262 -15.32 3.39 -10.98
C ILE A 262 -15.19 3.97 -9.57
N ARG A 263 -14.86 5.24 -9.41
CA ARG A 263 -14.83 5.97 -8.15
C ARG A 263 -16.16 5.86 -7.41
N SER A 264 -17.26 6.18 -8.08
CA SER A 264 -18.59 6.10 -7.50
C SER A 264 -18.91 4.68 -7.04
N SER A 265 -18.70 3.68 -7.90
CA SER A 265 -19.00 2.27 -7.58
C SER A 265 -18.14 1.72 -6.44
N GLN A 266 -16.88 2.11 -6.34
CA GLN A 266 -16.00 1.65 -5.26
C GLN A 266 -16.34 2.31 -3.93
N VAL A 267 -16.65 3.60 -3.90
CA VAL A 267 -17.04 4.30 -2.68
C VAL A 267 -18.36 3.75 -2.16
N THR A 268 -19.44 3.79 -2.95
CA THR A 268 -20.77 3.36 -2.53
C THR A 268 -20.82 1.84 -2.23
N GLY A 269 -20.14 1.01 -3.02
CA GLY A 269 -20.07 -0.43 -2.82
C GLY A 269 -19.39 -0.85 -1.52
N ARG A 270 -18.40 -0.12 -1.04
CA ARG A 270 -17.73 -0.39 0.26
C ARG A 270 -18.62 -0.05 1.44
N HIS A 271 -19.30 1.09 1.40
CA HIS A 271 -20.23 1.48 2.46
C HIS A 271 -21.40 0.52 2.63
N ILE A 272 -21.90 -0.08 1.55
CA ILE A 272 -22.93 -1.12 1.62
C ILE A 272 -22.44 -2.38 2.37
N ARG A 273 -21.15 -2.71 2.27
CA ARG A 273 -20.54 -3.89 2.91
C ARG A 273 -20.11 -3.65 4.35
N ALA A 274 -19.87 -2.40 4.73
CA ALA A 274 -19.43 -2.05 6.06
C ALA A 274 -20.64 -1.99 7.03
N PRO A 275 -20.47 -2.33 8.32
CA PRO A 275 -21.49 -2.11 9.35
C PRO A 275 -21.72 -0.62 9.65
N PHE A 276 -21.20 0.26 8.85
CA PHE A 276 -21.16 1.70 8.97
C PHE A 276 -22.35 2.27 8.22
N ASN A 277 -23.30 2.85 8.94
CA ASN A 277 -24.55 3.37 8.39
C ASN A 277 -24.76 4.86 8.66
N ASP A 278 -23.79 5.53 9.26
CA ASP A 278 -23.79 6.96 9.53
C ASP A 278 -22.51 7.58 8.96
N TYR A 279 -22.66 8.44 7.96
CA TYR A 279 -21.56 9.09 7.23
C TYR A 279 -21.42 10.57 7.64
N SER A 280 -21.94 10.94 8.79
CA SER A 280 -21.77 12.29 9.33
C SER A 280 -20.27 12.61 9.59
N PRO A 281 -19.87 13.90 9.53
CA PRO A 281 -18.49 14.28 9.84
C PRO A 281 -18.00 13.77 11.19
N SER A 282 -18.88 13.75 12.20
CA SER A 282 -18.53 13.25 13.53
C SER A 282 -18.20 11.75 13.54
N THR A 283 -18.91 10.96 12.75
CA THR A 283 -18.66 9.51 12.65
C THR A 283 -17.38 9.23 11.85
N ILE A 284 -17.12 9.97 10.78
CA ILE A 284 -15.86 9.86 10.02
C ILE A 284 -14.68 10.33 10.88
N LEU A 285 -14.82 11.42 11.62
CA LEU A 285 -13.79 11.88 12.55
C LEU A 285 -13.48 10.83 13.64
N LYS A 286 -14.52 10.16 14.16
CA LYS A 286 -14.33 9.02 15.06
C LYS A 286 -13.53 7.91 14.39
N TYR A 287 -13.84 7.55 13.15
CA TYR A 287 -13.08 6.55 12.38
C TYR A 287 -11.59 6.91 12.29
N TYR A 288 -11.24 8.16 11.97
CA TYR A 288 -9.85 8.60 11.95
C TYR A 288 -9.16 8.50 13.31
N ASN A 289 -9.85 8.83 14.39
CA ASN A 289 -9.31 8.75 15.75
C ASN A 289 -9.08 7.30 16.23
N GLU A 290 -9.85 6.34 15.73
CA GLU A 290 -9.75 4.92 16.07
C GLU A 290 -8.77 4.17 15.14
N SER A 291 -8.56 4.67 13.93
CA SER A 291 -7.66 4.09 12.92
C SER A 291 -6.24 4.62 13.10
N ILE A 292 -5.57 4.16 14.13
CA ILE A 292 -4.19 4.52 14.46
C ILE A 292 -3.18 3.58 13.78
N PRO A 293 -1.90 3.98 13.61
CA PRO A 293 -0.86 3.13 13.05
C PRO A 293 -0.80 1.73 13.69
N GLY A 294 -0.56 0.72 12.89
CA GLY A 294 -0.35 -0.67 13.32
C GLY A 294 -1.59 -1.46 13.72
N ILE A 295 -2.80 -0.90 13.66
CA ILE A 295 -4.01 -1.61 14.11
C ILE A 295 -4.94 -2.08 12.99
N CYS A 296 -4.51 -2.01 11.73
CA CYS A 296 -5.31 -2.41 10.56
C CYS A 296 -6.05 -3.74 10.71
N ILE A 297 -5.34 -4.77 11.15
CA ILE A 297 -5.86 -6.15 11.25
C ILE A 297 -6.92 -6.28 12.36
N LYS A 298 -6.91 -5.37 13.33
CA LYS A 298 -7.80 -5.41 14.50
C LYS A 298 -9.03 -4.52 14.37
N ASN A 299 -9.07 -3.68 13.33
CA ASN A 299 -10.19 -2.77 13.10
C ASN A 299 -11.26 -3.49 12.27
N PRO A 300 -12.49 -3.72 12.82
CA PRO A 300 -13.56 -4.35 12.06
C PRO A 300 -14.00 -3.53 10.84
N ASP A 301 -13.72 -2.23 10.87
CA ASP A 301 -14.09 -1.29 9.80
C ASP A 301 -12.93 -1.05 8.79
N TYR A 302 -11.92 -1.93 8.74
CA TYR A 302 -10.79 -1.77 7.81
C TYR A 302 -11.23 -1.62 6.35
N VAL A 303 -12.36 -2.22 5.99
CA VAL A 303 -12.97 -2.12 4.66
C VAL A 303 -13.27 -0.67 4.26
N LEU A 304 -13.48 0.22 5.23
CA LEU A 304 -13.70 1.64 5.00
C LEU A 304 -12.42 2.38 4.56
N GLY A 305 -11.24 1.79 4.76
CA GLY A 305 -9.99 2.28 4.18
C GLY A 305 -10.04 2.43 2.65
N TYR A 306 -10.81 1.54 1.99
CA TYR A 306 -11.03 1.59 0.54
C TYR A 306 -11.97 2.70 0.06
N SER A 307 -12.70 3.35 0.94
CA SER A 307 -13.62 4.45 0.60
C SER A 307 -13.25 5.73 1.33
N ILE A 308 -13.30 5.74 2.66
CA ILE A 308 -12.92 6.91 3.46
C ILE A 308 -11.43 7.23 3.23
N GLY A 309 -10.56 6.22 3.31
CA GLY A 309 -9.13 6.38 3.07
C GLY A 309 -8.83 6.86 1.65
N TYR A 310 -9.48 6.25 0.65
CA TYR A 310 -9.34 6.67 -0.74
C TYR A 310 -9.74 8.14 -0.94
N LEU A 311 -10.92 8.56 -0.47
CA LEU A 311 -11.38 9.94 -0.61
C LEU A 311 -10.49 10.94 0.14
N THR A 312 -9.93 10.53 1.28
CA THR A 312 -8.95 11.33 2.01
C THR A 312 -7.68 11.52 1.19
N VAL A 313 -7.13 10.42 0.64
CA VAL A 313 -5.92 10.49 -0.20
C VAL A 313 -6.19 11.24 -1.51
N GLU A 314 -7.37 11.10 -2.11
CA GLU A 314 -7.78 11.91 -3.28
C GLU A 314 -7.72 13.41 -2.96
N ALA A 315 -8.22 13.83 -1.78
CA ALA A 315 -8.11 15.21 -1.33
C ALA A 315 -6.66 15.63 -1.04
N MET A 316 -5.87 14.77 -0.38
CA MET A 316 -4.45 15.00 -0.14
C MET A 316 -3.68 15.21 -1.45
N ASN A 317 -3.97 14.39 -2.46
CA ASN A 317 -3.38 14.50 -3.79
C ASN A 317 -3.77 15.80 -4.51
N ALA A 318 -5.02 16.23 -4.38
CA ALA A 318 -5.46 17.52 -4.92
C ALA A 318 -4.83 18.71 -4.19
N MET A 319 -4.33 18.52 -2.97
CA MET A 319 -3.65 19.58 -2.19
C MET A 319 -2.14 19.68 -2.49
N ALA A 320 -1.46 18.57 -2.70
CA ALA A 320 0.00 18.55 -2.72
C ALA A 320 0.62 17.67 -3.82
N GLY A 321 -0.19 17.09 -4.70
CA GLY A 321 0.24 16.22 -5.79
C GLY A 321 0.00 14.74 -5.54
N ALA A 322 -0.13 13.98 -6.62
CA ALA A 322 -0.54 12.57 -6.59
C ALA A 322 0.51 11.63 -5.95
N ASP A 323 1.73 12.06 -5.82
CA ASP A 323 2.84 11.34 -5.17
C ASP A 323 3.08 11.76 -3.71
N SER A 324 2.35 12.77 -3.21
CA SER A 324 2.55 13.34 -1.88
C SER A 324 2.38 12.33 -0.74
N ALA A 325 1.41 11.42 -0.85
CA ALA A 325 1.20 10.37 0.14
C ALA A 325 2.37 9.36 0.17
N MET A 326 3.00 9.05 -0.97
CA MET A 326 4.21 8.20 -0.99
C MET A 326 5.42 8.93 -0.42
N HIS A 327 5.54 10.24 -0.67
CA HIS A 327 6.56 11.07 -0.03
C HIS A 327 6.42 11.00 1.50
N MET A 328 5.21 11.08 2.03
CA MET A 328 4.92 10.91 3.45
C MET A 328 5.42 9.54 3.98
N TYR A 329 5.26 8.44 3.21
CA TYR A 329 5.84 7.15 3.57
C TYR A 329 7.37 7.18 3.62
N SER A 330 8.03 7.86 2.68
CA SER A 330 9.48 8.03 2.72
C SER A 330 9.95 8.83 3.95
N VAL A 331 9.17 9.83 4.36
CA VAL A 331 9.42 10.60 5.60
C VAL A 331 9.26 9.70 6.84
N MET A 332 8.20 8.88 6.91
CA MET A 332 8.03 7.91 7.99
C MET A 332 9.18 6.89 8.03
N ALA A 333 9.64 6.40 6.90
CA ALA A 333 10.78 5.50 6.82
C ALA A 333 12.09 6.15 7.30
N SER A 334 12.21 7.46 7.25
CA SER A 334 13.34 8.21 7.84
C SER A 334 13.30 8.31 9.38
N GLY A 335 12.25 7.74 10.02
CA GLY A 335 12.11 7.69 11.48
C GLY A 335 11.13 8.70 12.07
N LYS A 336 10.32 9.35 11.24
CA LYS A 336 9.23 10.22 11.68
C LYS A 336 7.97 9.38 11.95
N ASP A 337 7.15 9.79 12.92
CA ASP A 337 5.84 9.20 13.07
C ASP A 337 4.85 9.74 12.03
N PHE A 338 3.64 9.17 12.01
CA PHE A 338 2.60 9.55 11.04
C PHE A 338 2.23 11.04 11.12
N GLU A 339 2.06 11.59 12.33
CA GLU A 339 1.63 12.98 12.50
C GLU A 339 2.72 13.96 12.08
N GLU A 340 3.98 13.69 12.47
CA GLU A 340 5.13 14.46 12.02
C GLU A 340 5.29 14.40 10.48
N ALA A 341 5.16 13.21 9.88
CA ALA A 341 5.27 13.05 8.43
C ALA A 341 4.14 13.78 7.69
N PHE A 342 2.92 13.74 8.22
CA PHE A 342 1.79 14.47 7.68
C PHE A 342 2.02 15.99 7.71
N GLU A 343 2.42 16.53 8.87
CA GLU A 343 2.67 17.96 9.02
C GLU A 343 3.81 18.45 8.12
N LEU A 344 4.88 17.68 7.99
CA LEU A 344 5.99 17.98 7.08
C LEU A 344 5.58 17.97 5.60
N THR A 345 4.62 17.14 5.22
CA THR A 345 4.19 17.01 3.82
C THR A 345 3.11 18.03 3.43
N TYR A 346 2.17 18.32 4.33
CA TYR A 346 1.00 19.14 4.04
C TYR A 346 1.00 20.52 4.72
N GLU A 347 2.02 20.84 5.52
CA GLU A 347 2.19 22.13 6.22
C GLU A 347 1.05 22.45 7.20
N ILE A 348 0.35 21.43 7.69
CA ILE A 348 -0.72 21.50 8.68
C ILE A 348 -0.68 20.27 9.58
N SER A 349 -1.01 20.41 10.88
CA SER A 349 -1.07 19.26 11.77
C SER A 349 -2.22 18.32 11.39
N TRP A 350 -2.02 16.98 11.58
CA TRP A 350 -3.10 16.02 11.37
C TRP A 350 -4.33 16.33 12.22
N ASN A 351 -4.13 16.83 13.45
CA ASN A 351 -5.22 17.18 14.35
C ASN A 351 -6.09 18.33 13.85
N ASP A 352 -5.50 19.29 13.12
CA ASP A 352 -6.24 20.38 12.49
C ASP A 352 -6.86 19.99 11.14
N ALA A 353 -6.22 19.09 10.41
CA ALA A 353 -6.66 18.63 9.08
C ALA A 353 -7.82 17.63 9.13
N LYS A 354 -7.78 16.67 10.07
CA LYS A 354 -8.74 15.55 10.11
C LYS A 354 -10.22 15.95 10.23
N PRO A 355 -10.61 17.03 10.97
CA PRO A 355 -11.99 17.49 10.95
C PRO A 355 -12.44 18.00 9.58
N ILE A 356 -11.55 18.69 8.85
CA ILE A 356 -11.83 19.23 7.52
C ILE A 356 -11.99 18.08 6.52
N PHE A 357 -11.11 17.07 6.58
CA PHE A 357 -11.29 15.86 5.77
C PHE A 357 -12.57 15.11 6.10
N ALA A 358 -12.95 15.06 7.39
CA ALA A 358 -14.19 14.40 7.78
C ALA A 358 -15.43 15.08 7.18
N GLU A 359 -15.46 16.42 7.13
CA GLU A 359 -16.51 17.19 6.47
C GLU A 359 -16.51 16.97 4.94
N TYR A 360 -15.34 17.03 4.31
CA TYR A 360 -15.20 16.81 2.87
C TYR A 360 -15.68 15.41 2.48
N VAL A 361 -15.14 14.36 3.12
CA VAL A 361 -15.47 12.96 2.83
C VAL A 361 -16.97 12.69 3.06
N SER A 362 -17.54 13.23 4.15
CA SER A 362 -18.97 13.13 4.43
C SER A 362 -19.82 13.72 3.30
N SER A 363 -19.45 14.90 2.81
CA SER A 363 -20.15 15.59 1.73
C SER A 363 -20.06 14.79 0.43
N VAL A 364 -18.86 14.29 0.08
CA VAL A 364 -18.66 13.47 -1.14
C VAL A 364 -19.50 12.18 -1.10
N ILE A 365 -19.48 11.47 0.03
CA ILE A 365 -20.25 10.23 0.19
C ILE A 365 -21.76 10.53 0.04
N SER A 366 -22.24 11.61 0.69
CA SER A 366 -23.63 12.03 0.59
C SER A 366 -24.04 12.33 -0.84
N ASP A 367 -23.22 13.05 -1.59
CA ASP A 367 -23.48 13.37 -2.99
C ASP A 367 -23.52 12.12 -3.87
N LEU A 368 -22.57 11.17 -3.67
CA LEU A 368 -22.52 9.92 -4.43
C LEU A 368 -23.71 8.98 -4.15
N PHE A 369 -24.29 9.03 -2.96
CA PHE A 369 -25.51 8.25 -2.67
C PHE A 369 -26.79 8.90 -3.18
N ASN A 370 -26.78 10.22 -3.47
CA ASN A 370 -27.94 10.96 -3.96
C ASN A 370 -27.95 11.15 -5.48
N SER A 371 -26.84 10.83 -6.18
CA SER A 371 -26.70 10.90 -7.64
C SER A 371 -27.14 9.58 -8.30
#